data_bbffbf5c77ea866b2212d18400279744
#
_entry.id   bbffbf5c77ea866b2212d18400279744
#
_cell.length_a   1.000
_cell.length_b   1.000
_cell.length_c   1.000
_cell.angle_alpha   90.00
_cell.angle_beta   90.00
_cell.angle_gamma   90.00
#
_symmetry.space_group_name_H-M   'P 1'
#
loop_
_entity.id
_entity.type
_entity.pdbx_description
1 polymer ?
#
loop_
_entity_poly.entity_id
_entity_poly.type
_entity_poly.pdbx_seq_one_letter_code
_entity_poly.pdbx_strand_id
1 'polypeptide(L)'
;ITVEKKSDSPDEDKSVHDSRLLIPTLKDFFLKHPLINPKTFLGDAAFDTAALYPKLLTGNTFGDHKHFDKAYIPLNSRAGLEKQDYTINENGIPCCPHDDSLPMKYEGISKLRSGVTRYKFVCPKIKWIKNASTGRSQRHCTCDDPCTASSCGRMVYIYPEKDLRAYPGAIRGTE
;
A
#
# COMPACT_ATOMS: atom_id res chain seq x y z
N ILE A 1 0.25 28.76 -10.01
CA ILE A 1 1.28 28.20 -9.10
C ILE A 1 1.11 28.91 -7.80
N THR A 2 0.55 28.24 -6.80
CA THR A 2 0.40 28.81 -5.46
C THR A 2 1.75 28.66 -4.77
N VAL A 3 2.48 29.75 -4.65
CA VAL A 3 3.71 29.79 -3.83
C VAL A 3 3.27 30.28 -2.46
N GLU A 4 3.17 29.38 -1.49
CA GLU A 4 3.07 29.82 -0.10
C GLU A 4 4.37 30.50 0.31
N LYS A 5 4.25 31.75 0.77
CA LYS A 5 5.40 32.45 1.37
C LYS A 5 5.80 31.70 2.65
N LYS A 6 7.08 31.41 2.79
CA LYS A 6 7.60 30.92 4.06
C LYS A 6 7.31 31.97 5.13
N SER A 7 6.81 31.52 6.28
CA SER A 7 6.65 32.39 7.45
C SER A 7 8.00 32.99 7.85
N ASP A 8 7.99 34.25 8.25
CA ASP A 8 9.19 34.94 8.79
C ASP A 8 9.38 34.63 10.28
N SER A 9 8.49 33.82 10.88
CA SER A 9 8.63 33.40 12.28
C SER A 9 9.74 32.37 12.42
N PRO A 10 10.70 32.56 13.38
CA PRO A 10 11.78 31.62 13.62
C PRO A 10 11.30 30.27 14.18
N ASP A 11 10.11 30.22 14.78
CA ASP A 11 9.56 29.05 15.47
C ASP A 11 8.58 28.21 14.59
N GLU A 12 8.24 28.66 13.39
CA GLU A 12 7.41 27.90 12.46
C GLU A 12 8.27 27.01 11.55
N ASP A 13 7.84 25.77 11.40
CA ASP A 13 8.41 24.85 10.42
C ASP A 13 8.22 25.42 9.00
N LYS A 14 9.31 25.97 8.46
CA LYS A 14 9.35 26.64 7.14
C LYS A 14 9.32 25.66 5.97
N SER A 15 9.31 24.36 6.23
CA SER A 15 9.23 23.32 5.21
C SER A 15 7.78 22.98 4.91
N VAL A 16 7.23 23.58 3.88
CA VAL A 16 5.95 23.09 3.32
C VAL A 16 6.28 21.91 2.42
N HIS A 17 5.91 20.72 2.86
CA HIS A 17 6.07 19.52 2.05
C HIS A 17 5.09 19.53 0.86
N ASP A 18 5.57 19.19 -0.33
CA ASP A 18 4.78 19.15 -1.56
C ASP A 18 3.51 18.30 -1.41
N SER A 19 3.57 17.26 -0.59
CA SER A 19 2.39 16.42 -0.28
C SER A 19 1.26 17.17 0.42
N ARG A 20 1.54 18.27 1.15
CA ARG A 20 0.52 19.14 1.75
C ARG A 20 -0.13 20.08 0.75
N LEU A 21 0.65 20.53 -0.25
CA LEU A 21 0.18 21.44 -1.28
C LEU A 21 -0.64 20.76 -2.37
N LEU A 22 -0.44 19.46 -2.60
CA LEU A 22 -1.07 18.73 -3.69
C LEU A 22 -2.59 18.83 -3.67
N ILE A 23 -3.23 18.55 -2.54
CA ILE A 23 -4.70 18.55 -2.47
C ILE A 23 -5.30 19.94 -2.70
N PRO A 24 -4.80 21.02 -2.07
CA PRO A 24 -5.26 22.37 -2.40
C PRO A 24 -5.07 22.73 -3.87
N THR A 25 -3.93 22.40 -4.45
CA THR A 25 -3.63 22.66 -5.86
C THR A 25 -4.57 21.93 -6.81
N LEU A 26 -4.84 20.64 -6.54
CA LEU A 26 -5.78 19.87 -7.34
C LEU A 26 -7.22 20.37 -7.20
N LYS A 27 -7.63 20.84 -6.01
CA LYS A 27 -8.94 21.47 -5.82
C LYS A 27 -9.09 22.73 -6.67
N ASP A 28 -8.10 23.61 -6.64
CA ASP A 28 -8.07 24.82 -7.46
C ASP A 28 -8.09 24.49 -8.96
N PHE A 29 -7.32 23.49 -9.38
CA PHE A 29 -7.31 23.01 -10.75
C PHE A 29 -8.69 22.52 -11.21
N PHE A 30 -9.34 21.65 -10.45
CA PHE A 30 -10.66 21.11 -10.82
C PHE A 30 -11.76 22.17 -10.78
N LEU A 31 -11.64 23.18 -9.91
CA LEU A 31 -12.54 24.31 -9.87
C LEU A 31 -12.43 25.16 -11.14
N LYS A 32 -11.20 25.41 -11.61
CA LYS A 32 -10.93 26.16 -12.84
C LYS A 32 -11.22 25.37 -14.11
N HIS A 33 -11.16 24.05 -14.05
CA HIS A 33 -11.32 23.16 -15.19
C HIS A 33 -12.38 22.08 -14.93
N PRO A 34 -13.67 22.47 -14.80
CA PRO A 34 -14.73 21.55 -14.36
C PRO A 34 -14.99 20.39 -15.32
N LEU A 35 -14.64 20.54 -16.61
CA LEU A 35 -14.84 19.50 -17.62
C LEU A 35 -13.70 18.46 -17.65
N ILE A 36 -12.57 18.74 -16.99
CA ILE A 36 -11.46 17.81 -16.92
C ILE A 36 -11.70 16.81 -15.79
N ASN A 37 -11.64 15.51 -16.09
CA ASN A 37 -11.81 14.44 -15.13
C ASN A 37 -10.75 13.35 -15.36
N PRO A 38 -9.49 13.58 -14.98
CA PRO A 38 -8.42 12.61 -15.14
C PRO A 38 -8.67 11.40 -14.24
N LYS A 39 -8.38 10.22 -14.75
CA LYS A 39 -8.62 8.95 -14.06
C LYS A 39 -7.39 8.41 -13.34
N THR A 40 -6.22 8.88 -13.71
CA THR A 40 -4.96 8.40 -13.17
C THR A 40 -4.12 9.55 -12.64
N PHE A 41 -3.64 9.39 -11.41
CA PHE A 41 -2.66 10.27 -10.79
C PHE A 41 -1.27 9.64 -10.91
N LEU A 42 -0.32 10.41 -11.41
CA LEU A 42 1.10 10.04 -11.43
C LEU A 42 1.85 10.99 -10.50
N GLY A 43 2.58 10.47 -9.53
CA GLY A 43 3.36 11.24 -8.58
C GLY A 43 4.72 10.62 -8.33
N ASP A 44 5.64 11.42 -7.79
CA ASP A 44 6.91 10.91 -7.30
C ASP A 44 6.80 10.35 -5.87
N ALA A 45 7.90 9.80 -5.35
CA ALA A 45 7.94 9.18 -4.03
C ALA A 45 7.69 10.17 -2.87
N ALA A 46 7.77 11.49 -3.08
CA ALA A 46 7.46 12.48 -2.06
C ALA A 46 5.96 12.49 -1.71
N PHE A 47 5.12 12.03 -2.63
CA PHE A 47 3.68 11.91 -2.43
C PHE A 47 3.25 10.59 -1.80
N ASP A 48 4.16 9.65 -1.54
CA ASP A 48 3.83 8.35 -0.92
C ASP A 48 3.53 8.48 0.57
N THR A 49 2.36 8.98 0.90
CA THR A 49 1.88 9.09 2.28
C THR A 49 0.51 8.42 2.43
N ALA A 50 0.31 7.66 3.51
CA ALA A 50 -0.95 6.95 3.77
C ALA A 50 -2.19 7.88 3.76
N ALA A 51 -2.02 9.13 4.22
CA ALA A 51 -3.09 10.11 4.29
C ALA A 51 -3.51 10.66 2.92
N LEU A 52 -2.66 10.54 1.90
CA LEU A 52 -2.93 11.08 0.57
C LEU A 52 -3.82 10.16 -0.27
N TYR A 53 -3.60 8.85 -0.20
CA TYR A 53 -4.33 7.88 -1.02
C TYR A 53 -5.85 7.94 -0.84
N PRO A 54 -6.43 7.99 0.37
CA PRO A 54 -7.88 8.15 0.52
C PRO A 54 -8.40 9.44 -0.12
N LYS A 55 -7.62 10.52 -0.07
CA LYS A 55 -8.02 11.80 -0.67
C LYS A 55 -7.98 11.79 -2.20
N LEU A 56 -7.07 11.02 -2.78
CA LEU A 56 -6.96 10.87 -4.23
C LEU A 56 -7.98 9.87 -4.79
N LEU A 57 -8.11 8.69 -4.14
CA LEU A 57 -8.78 7.52 -4.71
C LEU A 57 -10.21 7.34 -4.21
N THR A 58 -10.57 7.92 -3.06
CA THR A 58 -11.89 7.72 -2.46
C THR A 58 -12.52 9.04 -2.03
N GLY A 59 -13.85 9.10 -2.12
CA GLY A 59 -14.61 10.26 -1.63
C GLY A 59 -14.63 11.46 -2.58
N ASN A 60 -15.25 12.53 -2.09
CA ASN A 60 -15.52 13.76 -2.86
C ASN A 60 -14.51 14.86 -2.53
N THR A 61 -13.22 14.51 -2.49
CA THR A 61 -12.17 15.48 -2.14
C THR A 61 -12.13 16.66 -3.09
N PHE A 62 -12.42 16.45 -4.37
CA PHE A 62 -12.30 17.45 -5.43
C PHE A 62 -13.67 17.93 -5.97
N GLY A 63 -14.76 17.60 -5.30
CA GLY A 63 -16.13 17.85 -5.72
C GLY A 63 -16.87 16.57 -6.08
N ASP A 64 -18.14 16.68 -6.42
CA ASP A 64 -19.01 15.53 -6.67
C ASP A 64 -18.46 14.65 -7.80
N HIS A 65 -18.27 13.37 -7.47
CA HIS A 65 -17.77 12.33 -8.39
C HIS A 65 -16.36 12.58 -8.97
N LYS A 66 -15.57 13.50 -8.39
CA LYS A 66 -14.20 13.75 -8.82
C LYS A 66 -13.20 13.07 -7.90
N HIS A 67 -12.64 12.00 -8.39
CA HIS A 67 -11.53 11.25 -7.78
C HIS A 67 -10.72 10.55 -8.88
N PHE A 68 -9.53 10.15 -8.55
CA PHE A 68 -8.73 9.32 -9.43
C PHE A 68 -9.09 7.84 -9.21
N ASP A 69 -9.18 7.08 -10.29
CA ASP A 69 -9.40 5.63 -10.20
C ASP A 69 -8.12 4.90 -9.79
N LYS A 70 -6.96 5.48 -10.13
CA LYS A 70 -5.63 4.92 -9.87
C LYS A 70 -4.63 6.01 -9.47
N ALA A 71 -3.68 5.63 -8.60
CA ALA A 71 -2.53 6.46 -8.26
C ALA A 71 -1.25 5.63 -8.38
N TYR A 72 -0.34 6.07 -9.23
CA TYR A 72 0.99 5.48 -9.39
C TYR A 72 2.00 6.40 -8.72
N ILE A 73 2.44 5.99 -7.55
CA ILE A 73 3.39 6.72 -6.71
C ILE A 73 4.43 5.70 -6.25
N PRO A 74 5.72 5.87 -6.59
CA PRO A 74 6.78 4.99 -6.12
C PRO A 74 6.82 4.95 -4.58
N LEU A 75 7.23 3.81 -4.02
CA LEU A 75 7.40 3.69 -2.58
C LEU A 75 8.48 4.66 -2.08
N ASN A 76 8.14 5.42 -1.05
CA ASN A 76 9.11 6.23 -0.35
C ASN A 76 9.81 5.38 0.71
N SER A 77 11.08 5.05 0.49
CA SER A 77 11.88 4.26 1.43
C SER A 77 12.02 4.91 2.82
N ARG A 78 11.81 6.23 2.93
CA ARG A 78 11.86 6.98 4.19
C ARG A 78 10.50 7.04 4.90
N ALA A 79 9.39 6.76 4.21
CA ALA A 79 8.04 6.82 4.79
C ALA A 79 7.70 5.54 5.57
N GLY A 80 8.67 5.07 6.38
CA GLY A 80 8.48 4.06 7.40
C GLY A 80 7.27 3.14 7.20
N LEU A 81 7.43 2.10 6.38
CA LEU A 81 6.68 0.86 6.61
C LEU A 81 7.26 0.26 7.91
N GLU A 82 7.21 1.09 8.96
CA GLU A 82 7.88 0.86 10.22
C GLU A 82 7.44 -0.46 10.83
N LYS A 83 8.43 -1.27 11.15
CA LYS A 83 8.35 -2.45 11.99
C LYS A 83 7.51 -3.61 11.46
N GLN A 84 7.39 -3.75 10.17
CA GLN A 84 7.00 -5.03 9.60
C GLN A 84 8.25 -5.92 9.58
N ASP A 85 8.11 -7.13 10.09
CA ASP A 85 9.14 -8.15 10.05
C ASP A 85 9.23 -8.82 8.65
N TYR A 86 8.85 -8.11 7.61
CA TYR A 86 8.96 -8.47 6.19
C TYR A 86 9.12 -7.19 5.37
N THR A 87 9.75 -7.31 4.23
CA THR A 87 9.88 -6.23 3.25
C THR A 87 8.72 -6.26 2.24
N ILE A 88 8.54 -5.16 1.53
CA ILE A 88 7.60 -5.06 0.42
C ILE A 88 8.42 -4.70 -0.82
N ASN A 89 8.26 -5.46 -1.90
CA ASN A 89 8.96 -5.17 -3.15
C ASN A 89 8.34 -3.98 -3.90
N GLU A 90 8.94 -3.59 -5.00
CA GLU A 90 8.49 -2.49 -5.87
C GLU A 90 7.05 -2.64 -6.37
N ASN A 91 6.55 -3.86 -6.47
CA ASN A 91 5.18 -4.19 -6.87
C ASN A 91 4.18 -4.16 -5.71
N GLY A 92 4.60 -3.75 -4.51
CA GLY A 92 3.74 -3.73 -3.33
C GLY A 92 3.45 -5.12 -2.73
N ILE A 93 4.23 -6.15 -3.11
CA ILE A 93 4.04 -7.52 -2.63
C ILE A 93 4.97 -7.78 -1.45
N PRO A 94 4.47 -8.33 -0.32
CA PRO A 94 5.31 -8.74 0.78
C PRO A 94 6.32 -9.80 0.36
N CYS A 95 7.56 -9.69 0.86
CA CYS A 95 8.63 -10.64 0.60
C CYS A 95 8.95 -11.47 1.84
N CYS A 96 9.70 -12.54 1.65
CA CYS A 96 10.18 -13.37 2.75
C CYS A 96 11.11 -12.55 3.65
N PRO A 97 10.98 -12.59 5.00
CA PRO A 97 11.89 -11.89 5.91
C PRO A 97 13.37 -12.28 5.78
N HIS A 98 13.64 -13.50 5.34
CA HIS A 98 15.01 -14.03 5.16
C HIS A 98 15.51 -13.90 3.72
N ASP A 99 14.65 -13.49 2.78
CA ASP A 99 15.01 -13.39 1.37
C ASP A 99 14.10 -12.38 0.66
N ASP A 100 14.55 -11.15 0.56
CA ASP A 100 13.81 -10.05 -0.07
C ASP A 100 13.53 -10.27 -1.56
N SER A 101 14.28 -11.13 -2.21
CA SER A 101 14.06 -11.52 -3.61
C SER A 101 12.92 -12.52 -3.79
N LEU A 102 12.38 -13.06 -2.70
CA LEU A 102 11.34 -14.08 -2.71
C LEU A 102 9.96 -13.48 -2.37
N PRO A 103 9.16 -13.05 -3.35
CA PRO A 103 7.84 -12.49 -3.11
C PRO A 103 6.87 -13.56 -2.61
N MET A 104 6.02 -13.19 -1.68
CA MET A 104 4.97 -14.06 -1.17
C MET A 104 3.87 -14.28 -2.22
N LYS A 105 3.27 -15.47 -2.19
CA LYS A 105 2.16 -15.82 -3.07
C LYS A 105 0.87 -15.22 -2.55
N TYR A 106 0.17 -14.49 -3.41
CA TYR A 106 -1.18 -14.01 -3.13
C TYR A 106 -2.20 -15.14 -3.13
N GLU A 107 -2.98 -15.28 -2.05
CA GLU A 107 -4.02 -16.32 -1.90
C GLU A 107 -5.45 -15.77 -1.93
N GLY A 108 -5.62 -14.47 -2.18
CA GLY A 108 -6.95 -13.90 -2.33
C GLY A 108 -7.38 -12.96 -1.21
N ILE A 109 -8.63 -12.58 -1.28
CA ILE A 109 -9.27 -11.63 -0.37
C ILE A 109 -10.10 -12.40 0.66
N SER A 110 -10.06 -11.95 1.89
CA SER A 110 -10.98 -12.40 2.93
C SER A 110 -11.54 -11.21 3.71
N LYS A 111 -12.78 -11.35 4.18
CA LYS A 111 -13.41 -10.36 5.06
C LYS A 111 -13.42 -10.88 6.48
N LEU A 112 -13.06 -10.03 7.43
CA LEU A 112 -13.27 -10.30 8.85
C LEU A 112 -14.77 -10.22 9.20
N ARG A 113 -15.17 -10.76 10.35
CA ARG A 113 -16.55 -10.61 10.86
C ARG A 113 -16.96 -9.14 11.04
N SER A 114 -15.99 -8.26 11.29
CA SER A 114 -16.17 -6.80 11.37
C SER A 114 -16.40 -6.12 10.01
N GLY A 115 -16.41 -6.86 8.88
CA GLY A 115 -16.53 -6.31 7.54
C GLY A 115 -15.21 -5.85 6.92
N VAL A 116 -14.14 -5.76 7.70
CA VAL A 116 -12.82 -5.28 7.22
C VAL A 116 -12.25 -6.26 6.19
N THR A 117 -11.87 -5.73 5.04
CA THR A 117 -11.21 -6.48 3.96
C THR A 117 -9.73 -6.67 4.25
N ARG A 118 -9.21 -7.84 3.93
CA ARG A 118 -7.77 -8.13 3.98
C ARG A 118 -7.34 -9.00 2.82
N TYR A 119 -6.14 -8.75 2.36
CA TYR A 119 -5.43 -9.53 1.35
C TYR A 119 -4.49 -10.49 2.04
N LYS A 120 -4.51 -11.75 1.61
CA LYS A 120 -3.71 -12.81 2.20
C LYS A 120 -2.56 -13.17 1.29
N PHE A 121 -1.36 -13.14 1.86
CA PHE A 121 -0.13 -13.60 1.23
C PHE A 121 0.47 -14.73 2.05
N VAL A 122 1.06 -15.69 1.38
CA VAL A 122 1.69 -16.86 2.00
C VAL A 122 3.09 -17.09 1.43
N CYS A 123 3.98 -17.63 2.25
CA CYS A 123 5.31 -18.00 1.80
C CYS A 123 5.21 -18.99 0.62
N PRO A 124 5.91 -18.76 -0.50
CA PRO A 124 5.84 -19.63 -1.68
C PRO A 124 6.41 -21.04 -1.43
N LYS A 125 7.22 -21.22 -0.38
CA LYS A 125 7.77 -22.52 0.04
C LYS A 125 6.77 -23.34 0.89
N ILE A 126 5.52 -22.88 1.07
CA ILE A 126 4.47 -23.67 1.73
C ILE A 126 3.93 -24.72 0.75
N LYS A 127 3.87 -25.96 1.20
CA LYS A 127 3.25 -27.09 0.48
C LYS A 127 2.06 -27.63 1.25
N TRP A 128 1.11 -28.21 0.52
CA TRP A 128 0.01 -28.97 1.10
C TRP A 128 0.44 -30.43 1.23
N ILE A 129 0.44 -30.94 2.44
CA ILE A 129 0.79 -32.32 2.76
C ILE A 129 -0.43 -33.02 3.32
N LYS A 130 -0.76 -34.18 2.79
CA LYS A 130 -1.84 -35.02 3.31
C LYS A 130 -1.36 -35.73 4.57
N ASN A 131 -2.03 -35.50 5.69
CA ASN A 131 -1.77 -36.19 6.93
C ASN A 131 -2.22 -37.66 6.80
N ALA A 132 -1.31 -38.61 6.98
CA ALA A 132 -1.57 -40.02 6.77
C ALA A 132 -2.59 -40.59 7.78
N SER A 133 -2.63 -40.06 9.01
CA SER A 133 -3.53 -40.54 10.06
C SER A 133 -4.95 -39.98 9.96
N THR A 134 -5.10 -38.73 9.51
CA THR A 134 -6.41 -38.03 9.49
C THR A 134 -6.98 -37.91 8.08
N GLY A 135 -6.19 -38.19 7.04
CA GLY A 135 -6.54 -37.98 5.62
C GLY A 135 -6.71 -36.50 5.21
N ARG A 136 -6.52 -35.55 6.13
CA ARG A 136 -6.70 -34.13 5.88
C ARG A 136 -5.43 -33.52 5.32
N SER A 137 -5.59 -32.62 4.34
CA SER A 137 -4.46 -31.83 3.83
C SER A 137 -4.15 -30.68 4.79
N GLN A 138 -2.88 -30.53 5.12
CA GLN A 138 -2.36 -29.48 5.99
C GLN A 138 -1.26 -28.71 5.26
N ARG A 139 -1.14 -27.43 5.55
CA ARG A 139 -0.01 -26.63 5.08
C ARG A 139 1.23 -26.97 5.88
N HIS A 140 2.34 -27.05 5.18
CA HIS A 140 3.66 -27.29 5.79
C HIS A 140 4.71 -26.39 5.17
N CYS A 141 5.52 -25.75 6.02
CA CYS A 141 6.68 -24.98 5.57
C CYS A 141 7.80 -25.93 5.19
N THR A 142 8.38 -25.74 3.99
CA THR A 142 9.51 -26.53 3.49
C THR A 142 10.83 -25.74 3.50
N CYS A 143 10.92 -24.67 4.31
CA CYS A 143 12.17 -23.94 4.48
C CYS A 143 13.10 -24.69 5.45
N ASP A 144 14.38 -24.73 5.12
CA ASP A 144 15.43 -25.26 6.03
C ASP A 144 15.64 -24.32 7.22
N ASP A 145 15.51 -23.00 6.97
CA ASP A 145 15.53 -21.95 8.00
C ASP A 145 14.18 -21.17 7.97
N PRO A 146 13.18 -21.64 8.74
CA PRO A 146 11.86 -21.04 8.71
C PRO A 146 11.81 -19.70 9.45
N CYS A 147 11.30 -18.66 8.79
CA CYS A 147 11.11 -17.30 9.34
C CYS A 147 9.94 -17.20 10.34
N THR A 148 9.38 -18.30 10.77
CA THR A 148 8.26 -18.38 11.72
C THR A 148 8.27 -19.71 12.46
N ALA A 149 7.87 -19.71 13.73
CA ALA A 149 7.67 -20.92 14.51
C ALA A 149 6.44 -21.75 14.07
N SER A 150 5.60 -21.19 13.20
CA SER A 150 4.40 -21.89 12.73
C SER A 150 4.78 -22.97 11.71
N SER A 151 4.37 -24.22 11.98
CA SER A 151 4.54 -25.32 11.03
C SER A 151 3.81 -25.09 9.69
N CYS A 152 2.77 -24.26 9.70
CA CYS A 152 2.03 -23.85 8.49
C CYS A 152 2.78 -22.83 7.63
N GLY A 153 3.95 -22.34 8.08
CA GLY A 153 4.72 -21.31 7.41
C GLY A 153 4.18 -19.88 7.60
N ARG A 154 4.88 -18.93 7.02
CA ARG A 154 4.57 -17.51 7.15
C ARG A 154 3.34 -17.12 6.35
N MET A 155 2.44 -16.40 6.98
CA MET A 155 1.30 -15.73 6.35
C MET A 155 1.31 -14.25 6.71
N VAL A 156 1.08 -13.39 5.73
CA VAL A 156 0.96 -11.94 5.89
C VAL A 156 -0.42 -11.50 5.45
N TYR A 157 -1.01 -10.61 6.22
CA TYR A 157 -2.29 -9.99 5.89
C TYR A 157 -2.09 -8.50 5.69
N ILE A 158 -2.48 -8.01 4.52
CA ILE A 158 -2.50 -6.59 4.18
C ILE A 158 -3.92 -6.07 4.27
N TYR A 159 -4.11 -4.94 4.90
CA TYR A 159 -5.41 -4.29 5.11
C TYR A 159 -5.49 -3.01 4.27
N PRO A 160 -6.03 -3.06 3.05
CA PRO A 160 -6.03 -1.91 2.13
C PRO A 160 -6.78 -0.70 2.68
N GLU A 161 -7.81 -0.92 3.50
CA GLU A 161 -8.56 0.17 4.14
C GLU A 161 -7.70 0.93 5.17
N LYS A 162 -6.67 0.29 5.72
CA LYS A 162 -5.74 0.92 6.66
C LYS A 162 -4.54 1.54 5.96
N ASP A 163 -4.06 0.88 4.91
CA ASP A 163 -2.92 1.35 4.14
C ASP A 163 -3.07 1.02 2.66
N LEU A 164 -3.62 1.98 1.92
CA LEU A 164 -3.82 1.85 0.48
C LEU A 164 -2.50 1.67 -0.30
N ARG A 165 -1.35 2.04 0.28
CA ARG A 165 -0.03 1.80 -0.34
C ARG A 165 0.28 0.33 -0.50
N ALA A 166 -0.28 -0.52 0.36
CA ALA A 166 -0.10 -1.96 0.35
C ALA A 166 -1.19 -2.69 -0.47
N TYR A 167 -1.97 -1.98 -1.28
CA TYR A 167 -3.04 -2.57 -2.08
C TYR A 167 -2.46 -3.43 -3.22
N PRO A 168 -2.76 -4.74 -3.29
CA PRO A 168 -2.13 -5.64 -4.25
C PRO A 168 -2.49 -5.38 -5.72
N GLY A 169 -3.53 -4.63 -5.99
CA GLY A 169 -3.93 -4.23 -7.35
C GLY A 169 -3.39 -2.87 -7.79
N ALA A 170 -2.77 -2.14 -6.87
CA ALA A 170 -2.08 -0.90 -7.18
C ALA A 170 -0.64 -1.25 -7.53
N ILE A 171 -0.39 -1.54 -8.79
CA ILE A 171 0.97 -1.76 -9.28
C ILE A 171 1.70 -0.42 -9.17
N ARG A 172 2.60 -0.32 -8.19
CA ARG A 172 3.40 0.86 -7.97
C ARG A 172 4.66 0.78 -8.80
N GLY A 173 4.81 1.74 -9.72
CA GLY A 173 6.03 1.86 -10.50
C GLY A 173 6.25 0.76 -11.55
N THR A 174 5.23 -0.01 -11.85
CA THR A 174 5.27 -0.97 -12.94
C THR A 174 4.29 -0.52 -14.01
N GLU A 175 4.75 0.22 -14.96
CA GLU A 175 4.30 0.25 -16.34
C GLU A 175 5.50 0.52 -17.23
#